data_916d26e42df748e8a269564f99b177c3
#
_entry.id   916d26e42df748e8a269564f99b177c3
#
_cell.length_a   1.000
_cell.length_b   1.000
_cell.length_c   1.000
_cell.angle_alpha   90.00
_cell.angle_beta   90.00
_cell.angle_gamma   90.00
#
_symmetry.space_group_name_H-M   'P 1'
#
loop_
_entity.id
_entity.type
_entity.pdbx_description
1 polymer ?
#
loop_
_entity_poly.entity_id
_entity_poly.type
_entity_poly.pdbx_seq_one_letter_code
_entity_poly.pdbx_strand_id
1 'polypeptide(L)'
;LRKQQQPQSKGQQMILNNYETIRYISEHRNDEFNIANIKIIHASIAKNTLDDSSLEGVFRDNNDVVVQNSVTGTIVHTPPTHTQIEQMIEELCAFANDESTENFIHPIIKATIIHFMLAYIHPFVDGNGRTARSLFYWYLLKKGYWLTEYLSISRIIYKSKSSYEKAFIYAES
;
A
#
# COMPACT_ATOMS: atom_id res chain seq x y z
N LEU A 1 -24.97 -20.16 -7.73
CA LEU A 1 -25.04 -19.21 -6.60
C LEU A 1 -24.20 -19.78 -5.45
N ARG A 2 -22.90 -19.43 -5.38
CA ARG A 2 -22.08 -19.75 -4.21
C ARG A 2 -22.62 -18.93 -3.03
N LYS A 3 -22.98 -19.64 -1.94
CA LYS A 3 -23.32 -19.00 -0.66
C LYS A 3 -22.17 -18.07 -0.28
N GLN A 4 -22.43 -16.78 -0.11
CA GLN A 4 -21.49 -15.83 0.48
C GLN A 4 -21.31 -16.24 1.95
N GLN A 5 -20.31 -17.08 2.21
CA GLN A 5 -19.91 -17.39 3.57
C GLN A 5 -19.14 -16.19 4.12
N GLN A 6 -19.55 -15.68 5.27
CA GLN A 6 -18.81 -14.65 5.97
C GLN A 6 -17.44 -15.19 6.38
N PRO A 7 -16.38 -14.36 6.33
CA PRO A 7 -15.06 -14.75 6.80
C PRO A 7 -15.09 -15.23 8.25
N GLN A 8 -14.49 -16.39 8.51
CA GLN A 8 -14.46 -17.01 9.85
C GLN A 8 -13.13 -16.78 10.57
N SER A 9 -12.16 -16.13 9.91
CA SER A 9 -10.85 -15.81 10.47
C SER A 9 -10.29 -14.50 9.91
N LYS A 10 -9.37 -13.86 10.65
CA LYS A 10 -8.65 -12.65 10.19
C LYS A 10 -7.99 -12.87 8.82
N GLY A 11 -7.41 -14.04 8.58
CA GLY A 11 -6.81 -14.38 7.27
C GLY A 11 -7.83 -14.43 6.13
N GLN A 12 -9.02 -15.02 6.36
CA GLN A 12 -10.09 -15.03 5.36
C GLN A 12 -10.64 -13.62 5.11
N GLN A 13 -10.75 -12.80 6.17
CA GLN A 13 -11.14 -11.40 6.03
C GLN A 13 -10.12 -10.63 5.19
N MET A 14 -8.81 -10.82 5.42
CA MET A 14 -7.76 -10.19 4.60
C MET A 14 -7.84 -10.58 3.12
N ILE A 15 -8.19 -11.83 2.81
CA ILE A 15 -8.36 -12.28 1.42
C ILE A 15 -9.56 -11.59 0.77
N LEU A 16 -10.68 -11.50 1.49
CA LEU A 16 -11.88 -10.82 1.02
C LEU A 16 -11.61 -9.33 0.78
N ASN A 17 -10.98 -8.67 1.75
CA ASN A 17 -10.61 -7.26 1.65
C ASN A 17 -9.72 -6.99 0.44
N ASN A 18 -8.72 -7.85 0.21
CA ASN A 18 -7.84 -7.72 -0.94
C ASN A 18 -8.63 -7.82 -2.26
N TYR A 19 -9.55 -8.76 -2.37
CA TYR A 19 -10.41 -8.91 -3.55
C TYR A 19 -11.30 -7.67 -3.76
N GLU A 20 -11.98 -7.21 -2.70
CA GLU A 20 -12.86 -6.04 -2.75
C GLU A 20 -12.08 -4.77 -3.10
N THR A 21 -10.89 -4.61 -2.53
CA THR A 21 -10.01 -3.46 -2.81
C THR A 21 -9.53 -3.45 -4.26
N ILE A 22 -9.11 -4.59 -4.81
CA ILE A 22 -8.69 -4.67 -6.22
C ILE A 22 -9.87 -4.37 -7.16
N ARG A 23 -11.07 -4.86 -6.83
CA ARG A 23 -12.27 -4.54 -7.61
C ARG A 23 -12.60 -3.04 -7.55
N TYR A 24 -12.56 -2.44 -6.38
CA TYR A 24 -12.74 -0.99 -6.22
C TYR A 24 -11.73 -0.21 -7.05
N ILE A 25 -10.44 -0.57 -6.97
CA ILE A 25 -9.37 0.07 -7.75
C ILE A 25 -9.62 -0.08 -9.26
N SER A 26 -10.07 -1.23 -9.73
CA SER A 26 -10.36 -1.47 -11.15
C SER A 26 -11.51 -0.57 -11.65
N GLU A 27 -12.56 -0.41 -10.84
CA GLU A 27 -13.71 0.47 -11.12
C GLU A 27 -13.32 1.96 -11.10
N HIS A 28 -12.37 2.36 -10.23
CA HIS A 28 -11.90 3.73 -10.00
C HIS A 28 -10.48 3.99 -10.54
N ARG A 29 -10.01 3.18 -11.49
CA ARG A 29 -8.61 3.22 -11.97
C ARG A 29 -8.17 4.56 -12.53
N ASN A 30 -9.10 5.37 -13.06
CA ASN A 30 -8.81 6.66 -13.66
C ASN A 30 -8.84 7.84 -12.68
N ASP A 31 -9.25 7.59 -11.42
CA ASP A 31 -9.30 8.63 -10.40
C ASP A 31 -7.88 9.16 -10.10
N GLU A 32 -7.81 10.37 -9.58
CA GLU A 32 -6.55 10.99 -9.16
C GLU A 32 -6.07 10.42 -7.83
N PHE A 33 -4.74 10.31 -7.70
CA PHE A 33 -4.12 10.05 -6.41
C PHE A 33 -4.31 11.27 -5.52
N ASN A 34 -4.95 11.08 -4.38
CA ASN A 34 -5.12 12.08 -3.34
C ASN A 34 -5.25 11.39 -1.96
N ILE A 35 -5.12 12.17 -0.91
CA ILE A 35 -5.19 11.65 0.48
C ILE A 35 -6.50 10.90 0.72
N ALA A 36 -7.64 11.43 0.26
CA ALA A 36 -8.95 10.83 0.49
C ALA A 36 -9.03 9.42 -0.14
N ASN A 37 -8.59 9.26 -1.39
CA ASN A 37 -8.60 7.98 -2.08
C ASN A 37 -7.63 6.98 -1.45
N ILE A 38 -6.45 7.43 -0.98
CA ILE A 38 -5.51 6.57 -0.25
C ILE A 38 -6.13 6.08 1.07
N LYS A 39 -6.81 6.94 1.81
CA LYS A 39 -7.53 6.57 3.05
C LYS A 39 -8.67 5.59 2.77
N ILE A 40 -9.42 5.75 1.69
CA ILE A 40 -10.47 4.80 1.26
C ILE A 40 -9.86 3.42 0.94
N ILE A 41 -8.75 3.38 0.20
CA ILE A 41 -8.04 2.14 -0.11
C ILE A 41 -7.55 1.46 1.17
N HIS A 42 -6.96 2.22 2.11
CA HIS A 42 -6.56 1.67 3.40
C HIS A 42 -7.76 1.12 4.19
N ALA A 43 -8.83 1.88 4.31
CA ALA A 43 -10.05 1.43 5.01
C ALA A 43 -10.59 0.13 4.41
N SER A 44 -10.61 0.00 3.08
CA SER A 44 -11.02 -1.22 2.39
C SER A 44 -10.11 -2.41 2.71
N ILE A 45 -8.79 -2.23 2.59
CA ILE A 45 -7.81 -3.32 2.77
C ILE A 45 -7.65 -3.72 4.25
N ALA A 46 -7.90 -2.81 5.18
CA ALA A 46 -7.79 -3.01 6.62
C ALA A 46 -9.09 -3.43 7.31
N LYS A 47 -10.23 -3.35 6.62
CA LYS A 47 -11.58 -3.58 7.14
C LYS A 47 -11.67 -4.83 8.03
N ASN A 48 -12.11 -4.67 9.27
CA ASN A 48 -12.25 -5.75 10.26
C ASN A 48 -10.98 -6.58 10.50
N THR A 49 -9.79 -5.98 10.28
CA THR A 49 -8.50 -6.65 10.51
C THR A 49 -7.59 -5.88 11.46
N LEU A 50 -7.95 -4.66 11.84
CA LEU A 50 -7.31 -3.90 12.90
C LEU A 50 -7.91 -4.27 14.26
N ASP A 51 -7.14 -4.09 15.32
CA ASP A 51 -7.63 -4.30 16.69
C ASP A 51 -8.61 -3.19 17.09
N ASP A 52 -8.41 -1.98 16.55
CA ASP A 52 -9.34 -0.84 16.65
C ASP A 52 -9.81 -0.44 15.25
N SER A 53 -11.08 -0.69 14.95
CA SER A 53 -11.69 -0.38 13.65
C SER A 53 -11.83 1.13 13.39
N SER A 54 -11.75 1.98 14.41
CA SER A 54 -11.79 3.44 14.25
C SER A 54 -10.54 3.97 13.51
N LEU A 55 -9.46 3.18 13.45
CA LEU A 55 -8.22 3.52 12.76
C LEU A 55 -8.22 3.12 11.26
N GLU A 56 -9.29 2.50 10.77
CA GLU A 56 -9.42 2.15 9.35
C GLU A 56 -9.52 3.43 8.49
N GLY A 57 -8.55 3.67 7.63
CA GLY A 57 -8.47 4.88 6.80
C GLY A 57 -7.95 6.13 7.53
N VAL A 58 -7.42 5.98 8.74
CA VAL A 58 -6.93 7.09 9.56
C VAL A 58 -5.41 7.05 9.65
N PHE A 59 -4.75 8.17 9.39
CA PHE A 59 -3.30 8.30 9.60
C PHE A 59 -2.97 8.24 11.09
N ARG A 60 -1.83 7.63 11.43
CA ARG A 60 -1.34 7.62 12.80
C ARG A 60 -1.05 9.04 13.31
N ASP A 61 -1.30 9.28 14.56
CA ASP A 61 -1.12 10.55 15.27
C ASP A 61 0.05 10.52 16.26
N ASN A 62 0.86 9.46 16.23
CA ASN A 62 1.99 9.24 17.11
C ASN A 62 3.17 8.59 16.36
N ASN A 63 4.32 8.45 17.04
CA ASN A 63 5.56 7.90 16.48
C ASN A 63 5.89 6.50 17.04
N ASP A 64 4.92 5.79 17.61
CA ASP A 64 5.15 4.49 18.26
C ASP A 64 5.30 3.35 17.25
N VAL A 65 4.93 3.62 15.98
CA VAL A 65 4.99 2.64 14.91
C VAL A 65 6.41 2.52 14.37
N VAL A 66 6.95 1.31 14.39
CA VAL A 66 8.24 0.95 13.81
C VAL A 66 8.10 -0.30 12.94
N VAL A 67 8.96 -0.46 11.95
CA VAL A 67 9.01 -1.68 11.15
C VAL A 67 10.08 -2.60 11.73
N GLN A 68 9.69 -3.81 12.10
CA GLN A 68 10.57 -4.80 12.70
C GLN A 68 10.73 -6.02 11.79
N ASN A 69 11.92 -6.59 11.81
CA ASN A 69 12.12 -7.91 11.22
C ASN A 69 11.34 -8.96 12.03
N SER A 70 10.46 -9.69 11.37
CA SER A 70 9.54 -10.64 12.02
C SER A 70 10.25 -11.86 12.64
N VAL A 71 11.52 -12.09 12.33
CA VAL A 71 12.30 -13.24 12.84
C VAL A 71 13.21 -12.80 14.02
N THR A 72 13.89 -11.67 13.84
CA THR A 72 14.89 -11.20 14.83
C THR A 72 14.34 -10.17 15.82
N GLY A 73 13.18 -9.56 15.54
CA GLY A 73 12.63 -8.46 16.33
C GLY A 73 13.40 -7.14 16.21
N THR A 74 14.48 -7.11 15.41
CA THR A 74 15.27 -5.88 15.21
C THR A 74 14.48 -4.85 14.42
N ILE A 75 14.57 -3.56 14.82
CA ILE A 75 13.99 -2.44 14.06
C ILE A 75 14.81 -2.31 12.77
N VAL A 76 14.12 -2.38 11.63
CA VAL A 76 14.71 -2.26 10.30
C VAL A 76 14.38 -0.92 9.64
N HIS A 77 13.33 -0.25 10.11
CA HIS A 77 12.97 1.08 9.64
C HIS A 77 12.21 1.85 10.73
N THR A 78 12.56 3.11 10.93
CA THR A 78 11.82 4.06 11.78
C THR A 78 11.16 5.08 10.85
N PRO A 79 9.83 5.05 10.74
CA PRO A 79 9.10 5.96 9.84
C PRO A 79 9.30 7.44 10.22
N PRO A 80 9.11 8.37 9.28
CA PRO A 80 9.07 9.81 9.55
C PRO A 80 8.08 10.16 10.67
N THR A 81 8.24 11.35 11.27
CA THR A 81 7.33 11.79 12.33
C THR A 81 5.89 11.92 11.81
N HIS A 82 4.91 11.62 12.67
CA HIS A 82 3.50 11.67 12.28
C HIS A 82 3.06 13.05 11.76
N THR A 83 3.70 14.13 12.22
CA THR A 83 3.43 15.50 11.77
C THR A 83 3.81 15.77 10.31
N GLN A 84 4.66 14.93 9.71
CA GLN A 84 5.11 15.05 8.32
C GLN A 84 4.28 14.20 7.33
N ILE A 85 3.43 13.30 7.86
CA ILE A 85 2.70 12.32 7.03
C ILE A 85 1.86 13.00 5.96
N GLU A 86 1.07 13.99 6.32
CA GLU A 86 0.14 14.63 5.40
C GLU A 86 0.87 15.28 4.22
N GLN A 87 1.92 16.07 4.52
CA GLN A 87 2.76 16.69 3.50
C GLN A 87 3.43 15.64 2.60
N MET A 88 4.02 14.59 3.16
CA MET A 88 4.70 13.54 2.39
C MET A 88 3.74 12.75 1.49
N ILE A 89 2.51 12.53 1.96
CA ILE A 89 1.48 11.87 1.12
C ILE A 89 0.97 12.82 0.02
N GLU A 90 0.86 14.12 0.26
CA GLU A 90 0.56 15.10 -0.79
C GLU A 90 1.64 15.11 -1.87
N GLU A 91 2.92 15.13 -1.48
CA GLU A 91 4.05 15.04 -2.40
C GLU A 91 4.04 13.72 -3.20
N LEU A 92 3.72 12.60 -2.56
CA LEU A 92 3.55 11.31 -3.22
C LEU A 92 2.40 11.33 -4.24
N CYS A 93 1.28 11.95 -3.89
CA CYS A 93 0.13 12.12 -4.79
C CYS A 93 0.50 13.01 -5.99
N ALA A 94 1.18 14.12 -5.75
CA ALA A 94 1.66 15.01 -6.80
C ALA A 94 2.60 14.25 -7.76
N PHE A 95 3.57 13.50 -7.22
CA PHE A 95 4.44 12.64 -8.01
C PHE A 95 3.67 11.61 -8.83
N ALA A 96 2.68 10.93 -8.23
CA ALA A 96 1.89 9.91 -8.92
C ALA A 96 1.06 10.51 -10.08
N ASN A 97 0.51 11.70 -9.91
CA ASN A 97 -0.32 12.38 -10.90
C ASN A 97 0.48 13.16 -11.95
N ASP A 98 1.79 13.37 -11.75
CA ASP A 98 2.62 14.07 -12.74
C ASP A 98 2.69 13.27 -14.05
N GLU A 99 2.17 13.87 -15.12
CA GLU A 99 2.14 13.32 -16.49
C GLU A 99 3.19 14.03 -17.39
N SER A 100 4.10 14.82 -16.81
CA SER A 100 5.11 15.54 -17.60
C SER A 100 6.00 14.59 -18.40
N THR A 101 6.29 14.98 -19.64
CA THR A 101 7.16 14.21 -20.55
C THR A 101 8.62 14.59 -20.40
N GLU A 102 8.92 15.70 -19.73
CA GLU A 102 10.30 16.21 -19.59
C GLU A 102 11.17 15.27 -18.77
N ASN A 103 10.59 14.63 -17.76
CA ASN A 103 11.27 13.66 -16.90
C ASN A 103 10.54 12.31 -16.96
N PHE A 104 10.55 11.66 -18.12
CA PHE A 104 9.86 10.41 -18.31
C PHE A 104 10.39 9.31 -17.38
N ILE A 105 9.51 8.79 -16.52
CA ILE A 105 9.77 7.61 -15.70
C ILE A 105 8.86 6.48 -16.19
N HIS A 106 9.46 5.33 -16.52
CA HIS A 106 8.69 4.17 -16.97
C HIS A 106 7.63 3.78 -15.93
N PRO A 107 6.37 3.51 -16.32
CA PRO A 107 5.27 3.28 -15.36
C PRO A 107 5.54 2.21 -14.30
N ILE A 108 6.23 1.12 -14.62
CA ILE A 108 6.60 0.08 -13.65
C ILE A 108 7.56 0.66 -12.59
N ILE A 109 8.53 1.48 -13.00
CA ILE A 109 9.47 2.11 -12.07
C ILE A 109 8.72 3.10 -11.18
N LYS A 110 7.86 3.95 -11.77
CA LYS A 110 7.06 4.92 -11.03
C LYS A 110 6.12 4.23 -10.02
N ALA A 111 5.46 3.15 -10.42
CA ALA A 111 4.64 2.33 -9.52
C ALA A 111 5.48 1.75 -8.35
N THR A 112 6.72 1.32 -8.64
CA THR A 112 7.64 0.80 -7.62
C THR A 112 8.06 1.89 -6.63
N ILE A 113 8.32 3.11 -7.11
CA ILE A 113 8.61 4.26 -6.25
C ILE A 113 7.39 4.59 -5.36
N ILE A 114 6.17 4.63 -5.92
CA ILE A 114 4.93 4.86 -5.17
C ILE A 114 4.77 3.81 -4.06
N HIS A 115 5.00 2.54 -4.39
CA HIS A 115 4.97 1.45 -3.42
C HIS A 115 6.00 1.64 -2.29
N PHE A 116 7.26 1.94 -2.67
CA PHE A 116 8.34 2.16 -1.71
C PHE A 116 8.03 3.36 -0.81
N MET A 117 7.65 4.49 -1.37
CA MET A 117 7.40 5.72 -0.63
C MET A 117 6.26 5.57 0.38
N LEU A 118 5.14 4.90 0.03
CA LEU A 118 4.10 4.64 1.02
C LEU A 118 4.59 3.73 2.15
N ALA A 119 5.38 2.71 1.83
CA ALA A 119 5.92 1.80 2.83
C ALA A 119 6.96 2.50 3.72
N TYR A 120 7.73 3.45 3.19
CA TYR A 120 8.67 4.30 3.92
C TYR A 120 7.96 5.30 4.84
N ILE A 121 6.99 6.05 4.34
CA ILE A 121 6.20 7.02 5.13
C ILE A 121 5.45 6.30 6.26
N HIS A 122 4.98 5.09 6.00
CA HIS A 122 4.27 4.23 6.95
C HIS A 122 3.14 4.97 7.67
N PRO A 123 2.17 5.53 6.93
CA PRO A 123 1.25 6.53 7.46
C PRO A 123 0.17 5.96 8.39
N PHE A 124 -0.04 4.64 8.41
CA PHE A 124 -1.08 3.99 9.19
C PHE A 124 -0.50 3.17 10.33
N VAL A 125 -1.34 2.83 11.33
CA VAL A 125 -0.92 1.98 12.46
C VAL A 125 -0.63 0.54 12.02
N ASP A 126 -1.42 -0.02 11.11
CA ASP A 126 -1.18 -1.32 10.45
C ASP A 126 -1.71 -1.26 9.00
N GLY A 127 -1.42 -2.26 8.21
CA GLY A 127 -1.91 -2.35 6.82
C GLY A 127 -1.08 -1.60 5.79
N ASN A 128 -0.01 -0.91 6.18
CA ASN A 128 0.83 -0.11 5.27
C ASN A 128 1.36 -0.91 4.08
N GLY A 129 1.89 -2.10 4.30
CA GLY A 129 2.39 -2.96 3.23
C GLY A 129 1.30 -3.45 2.27
N ARG A 130 0.08 -3.67 2.77
CA ARG A 130 -1.08 -4.03 1.95
C ARG A 130 -1.52 -2.83 1.10
N THR A 131 -1.58 -1.66 1.70
CA THR A 131 -1.92 -0.40 1.03
C THR A 131 -0.88 -0.05 -0.03
N ALA A 132 0.42 -0.13 0.29
CA ALA A 132 1.50 0.12 -0.67
C ALA A 132 1.37 -0.74 -1.93
N ARG A 133 1.07 -2.04 -1.77
CA ARG A 133 0.80 -2.94 -2.91
C ARG A 133 -0.47 -2.54 -3.68
N SER A 134 -1.51 -2.09 -2.99
CA SER A 134 -2.73 -1.61 -3.63
C SER A 134 -2.48 -0.37 -4.48
N LEU A 135 -1.67 0.60 -4.00
CA LEU A 135 -1.28 1.77 -4.78
C LEU A 135 -0.42 1.40 -6.00
N PHE A 136 0.47 0.42 -5.87
CA PHE A 136 1.22 -0.12 -6.99
C PHE A 136 0.29 -0.66 -8.09
N TYR A 137 -0.70 -1.48 -7.72
CA TYR A 137 -1.69 -2.01 -8.66
C TYR A 137 -2.52 -0.89 -9.27
N TRP A 138 -2.99 0.05 -8.46
CA TRP A 138 -3.80 1.16 -8.95
C TRP A 138 -3.06 1.97 -10.00
N TYR A 139 -1.81 2.37 -9.73
CA TYR A 139 -1.02 3.13 -10.69
C TYR A 139 -0.83 2.36 -12.01
N LEU A 140 -0.51 1.08 -11.95
CA LEU A 140 -0.32 0.27 -13.17
C LEU A 140 -1.62 0.09 -13.96
N LEU A 141 -2.75 -0.14 -13.29
CA LEU A 141 -4.06 -0.21 -13.96
C LEU A 141 -4.43 1.11 -14.63
N LYS A 142 -4.19 2.26 -13.95
CA LYS A 142 -4.35 3.60 -14.51
C LYS A 142 -3.51 3.80 -15.77
N LYS A 143 -2.32 3.20 -15.84
CA LYS A 143 -1.42 3.25 -17.01
C LYS A 143 -1.68 2.15 -18.06
N GLY A 144 -2.77 1.42 -17.95
CA GLY A 144 -3.20 0.42 -18.93
C GLY A 144 -2.54 -0.96 -18.78
N TYR A 145 -1.83 -1.23 -17.71
CA TYR A 145 -1.23 -2.54 -17.43
C TYR A 145 -2.28 -3.49 -16.83
N TRP A 146 -3.34 -3.79 -17.59
CA TRP A 146 -4.48 -4.58 -17.13
C TRP A 146 -4.12 -5.99 -16.62
N LEU A 147 -3.05 -6.61 -17.13
CA LEU A 147 -2.59 -7.92 -16.66
C LEU A 147 -2.20 -7.92 -15.17
N THR A 148 -1.88 -6.77 -14.58
CA THR A 148 -1.52 -6.68 -13.16
C THR A 148 -2.66 -7.07 -12.23
N GLU A 149 -3.91 -6.97 -12.66
CA GLU A 149 -5.09 -7.44 -11.93
C GLU A 149 -5.03 -8.96 -11.63
N TYR A 150 -4.35 -9.73 -12.48
CA TYR A 150 -4.20 -11.18 -12.36
C TYR A 150 -2.85 -11.61 -11.76
N LEU A 151 -1.93 -10.67 -11.53
CA LEU A 151 -0.61 -10.96 -10.99
C LEU A 151 -0.57 -10.81 -9.46
N SER A 152 -0.26 -11.89 -8.75
CA SER A 152 -0.08 -11.82 -7.30
C SER A 152 1.34 -11.39 -6.92
N ILE A 153 1.59 -10.07 -6.86
CA ILE A 153 2.88 -9.53 -6.38
C ILE A 153 3.15 -9.96 -4.94
N SER A 154 2.13 -10.03 -4.10
CA SER A 154 2.26 -10.54 -2.73
C SER A 154 2.87 -11.93 -2.67
N ARG A 155 2.53 -12.82 -3.63
CA ARG A 155 3.12 -14.17 -3.74
C ARG A 155 4.60 -14.11 -4.13
N ILE A 156 4.96 -13.20 -5.03
CA ILE A 156 6.35 -13.01 -5.48
C ILE A 156 7.18 -12.47 -4.31
N ILE A 157 6.71 -11.44 -3.63
CA ILE A 157 7.36 -10.86 -2.43
C ILE A 157 7.55 -11.95 -1.36
N TYR A 158 6.53 -12.76 -1.09
CA TYR A 158 6.62 -13.84 -0.12
C TYR A 158 7.72 -14.86 -0.47
N LYS A 159 7.85 -15.22 -1.75
CA LYS A 159 8.89 -16.16 -2.22
C LYS A 159 10.30 -15.56 -2.22
N SER A 160 10.43 -14.26 -2.32
CA SER A 160 11.69 -13.50 -2.37
C SER A 160 11.87 -12.54 -1.20
N LYS A 161 11.30 -12.87 -0.03
CA LYS A 161 11.21 -11.98 1.13
C LYS A 161 12.55 -11.33 1.49
N SER A 162 13.63 -12.10 1.56
CA SER A 162 14.97 -11.59 1.90
C SER A 162 15.49 -10.58 0.86
N SER A 163 15.26 -10.82 -0.44
CA SER A 163 15.68 -9.88 -1.49
C SER A 163 14.84 -8.61 -1.46
N TYR A 164 13.54 -8.73 -1.17
CA TYR A 164 12.64 -7.61 -1.02
C TYR A 164 13.04 -6.71 0.19
N GLU A 165 13.30 -7.31 1.36
CA GLU A 165 13.75 -6.59 2.55
C GLU A 165 15.09 -5.89 2.31
N LYS A 166 16.06 -6.55 1.66
CA LYS A 166 17.36 -5.94 1.30
C LYS A 166 17.19 -4.75 0.35
N ALA A 167 16.28 -4.84 -0.63
CA ALA A 167 16.03 -3.74 -1.55
C ALA A 167 15.53 -2.47 -0.82
N PHE A 168 14.69 -2.63 0.22
CA PHE A 168 14.29 -1.51 1.06
C PHE A 168 15.46 -0.88 1.80
N ILE A 169 16.30 -1.70 2.46
CA ILE A 169 17.47 -1.21 3.20
C ILE A 169 18.43 -0.44 2.27
N TYR A 170 18.65 -0.95 1.04
CA TYR A 170 19.52 -0.26 0.07
C TYR A 170 18.91 1.03 -0.48
N ALA A 171 17.58 1.13 -0.53
CA ALA A 171 16.92 2.35 -1.01
C ALA A 171 16.86 3.46 0.06
N GLU A 172 17.04 3.11 1.35
CA GLU A 172 17.10 4.05 2.47
C GLU A 172 18.53 4.54 2.78
N SER A 173 19.56 3.85 2.29
CA SER A 173 20.98 4.18 2.52
C SER A 173 21.52 5.18 1.47
#